data_5b6df865205aacb0055284f8303d1e6d
#
_entry.id   5b6df865205aacb0055284f8303d1e6d
#
_cell.length_a   1.000
_cell.length_b   1.000
_cell.length_c   1.000
_cell.angle_alpha   90.00
_cell.angle_beta   90.00
_cell.angle_gamma   90.00
#
_symmetry.space_group_name_H-M   'P 1'
#
loop_
_entity.id
_entity.type
_entity.pdbx_description
1 polymer ?
#
loop_
_entity_poly.entity_id
_entity_poly.type
_entity_poly.pdbx_seq_one_letter_code
_entity_poly.pdbx_strand_id
1 'polypeptide(L)'
;AFPVAMIDVKDLAGWIVESAEVGTFGTFNATGFATSLSDVFKISRELSASEATERPCSDELLLANDVTPWMGPKSLPLWVPGEQFRNIALLDCAAAYEAGLRIRPLKETLADALRFEEEQQGERLAGLSDEEEVVLRQRLEDGI
;
A
#
# COMPACT_ATOMS: atom_id res chain seq x y z
N ALA A 1 15.31 1.19 -0.19
CA ALA A 1 13.89 1.33 -0.56
C ALA A 1 13.09 0.30 0.23
N PHE A 2 11.89 0.66 0.68
CA PHE A 2 10.99 -0.26 1.38
C PHE A 2 10.17 -1.03 0.31
N PRO A 3 10.26 -2.36 0.24
CA PRO A 3 9.51 -3.14 -0.75
C PRO A 3 8.04 -3.24 -0.34
N VAL A 4 7.17 -3.06 -1.31
CA VAL A 4 5.72 -3.21 -1.19
C VAL A 4 5.19 -4.04 -2.36
N ALA A 5 4.06 -4.70 -2.15
CA ALA A 5 3.35 -5.39 -3.22
C ALA A 5 1.85 -5.19 -3.03
N MET A 6 1.14 -4.94 -4.11
CA MET A 6 -0.29 -4.70 -4.12
C MET A 6 -0.92 -5.47 -5.26
N ILE A 7 -2.09 -6.03 -5.02
CA ILE A 7 -2.92 -6.66 -6.04
C ILE A 7 -4.23 -5.89 -6.15
N ASP A 8 -4.69 -5.67 -7.37
CA ASP A 8 -6.02 -5.11 -7.58
C ASP A 8 -7.08 -6.13 -7.14
N VAL A 9 -8.05 -5.65 -6.36
CA VAL A 9 -9.13 -6.50 -5.86
C VAL A 9 -9.94 -7.14 -6.98
N LYS A 10 -10.06 -6.47 -8.13
CA LYS A 10 -10.80 -6.99 -9.29
C LYS A 10 -10.02 -8.13 -9.96
N ASP A 11 -8.68 -8.04 -10.01
CA ASP A 11 -7.84 -9.10 -10.56
C ASP A 11 -7.88 -10.34 -9.68
N LEU A 12 -7.76 -10.13 -8.35
CA LEU A 12 -7.87 -11.22 -7.38
C LEU A 12 -9.26 -11.88 -7.42
N ALA A 13 -10.33 -11.08 -7.41
CA ALA A 13 -11.70 -11.59 -7.46
C ALA A 13 -11.98 -12.36 -8.77
N GLY A 14 -11.54 -11.83 -9.90
CA GLY A 14 -11.67 -12.49 -11.20
C GLY A 14 -10.97 -13.85 -11.21
N TRP A 15 -9.73 -13.90 -10.71
CA TRP A 15 -8.98 -15.16 -10.64
C TRP A 15 -9.61 -16.18 -9.67
N ILE A 16 -10.18 -15.73 -8.55
CA ILE A 16 -10.90 -16.63 -7.62
C ILE A 16 -12.11 -17.27 -8.32
N VAL A 17 -12.89 -16.48 -9.05
CA VAL A 17 -14.05 -16.98 -9.80
C VAL A 17 -13.61 -17.96 -10.90
N GLU A 18 -12.63 -17.58 -11.70
CA GLU A 18 -12.08 -18.45 -12.77
C GLU A 18 -11.53 -19.75 -12.18
N SER A 19 -10.78 -19.68 -11.07
CA SER A 19 -10.25 -20.87 -10.38
C SER A 19 -11.36 -21.83 -9.93
N ALA A 20 -12.48 -21.27 -9.43
CA ALA A 20 -13.63 -22.08 -9.03
C ALA A 20 -14.30 -22.76 -10.26
N GLU A 21 -14.42 -22.05 -11.37
CA GLU A 21 -15.02 -22.57 -12.62
C GLU A 21 -14.21 -23.71 -13.25
N VAL A 22 -12.87 -23.57 -13.27
CA VAL A 22 -11.99 -24.58 -13.87
C VAL A 22 -11.51 -25.65 -12.89
N GLY A 23 -11.88 -25.55 -11.61
CA GLY A 23 -11.52 -26.53 -10.57
C GLY A 23 -10.04 -26.45 -10.16
N THR A 24 -9.47 -25.28 -10.07
CA THR A 24 -8.12 -25.06 -9.55
C THR A 24 -8.12 -25.20 -8.03
N PHE A 25 -7.32 -26.12 -7.50
CA PHE A 25 -7.20 -26.36 -6.06
C PHE A 25 -5.75 -26.15 -5.59
N GLY A 26 -5.58 -25.60 -4.39
CA GLY A 26 -4.26 -25.41 -3.79
C GLY A 26 -4.22 -24.27 -2.79
N THR A 27 -3.05 -24.05 -2.25
CA THR A 27 -2.72 -22.87 -1.45
C THR A 27 -1.75 -22.00 -2.24
N PHE A 28 -2.10 -20.76 -2.46
CA PHE A 28 -1.37 -19.86 -3.30
C PHE A 28 -1.07 -18.54 -2.57
N ASN A 29 0.14 -18.04 -2.73
CA ASN A 29 0.40 -16.63 -2.46
C ASN A 29 -0.11 -15.84 -3.67
N ALA A 30 -0.96 -14.85 -3.46
CA ALA A 30 -1.53 -14.03 -4.52
C ALA A 30 -1.33 -12.55 -4.19
N THR A 31 -0.36 -11.93 -4.83
CA THR A 31 -0.11 -10.49 -4.74
C THR A 31 0.41 -9.96 -6.08
N GLY A 32 0.48 -8.64 -6.22
CA GLY A 32 1.12 -8.01 -7.35
C GLY A 32 2.65 -8.11 -7.31
N PHE A 33 3.30 -7.61 -8.36
CA PHE A 33 4.76 -7.55 -8.39
C PHE A 33 5.29 -6.62 -7.29
N ALA A 34 6.38 -7.06 -6.66
CA ALA A 34 7.08 -6.23 -5.69
C ALA A 34 7.63 -4.97 -6.36
N THR A 35 7.42 -3.84 -5.74
CA THR A 35 7.94 -2.53 -6.13
C THR A 35 8.47 -1.78 -4.91
N SER A 36 9.03 -0.59 -5.10
CA SER A 36 9.41 0.24 -3.96
C SER A 36 8.27 1.18 -3.54
N LEU A 37 8.21 1.51 -2.25
CA LEU A 37 7.26 2.52 -1.77
C LEU A 37 7.48 3.88 -2.46
N SER A 38 8.71 4.24 -2.80
CA SER A 38 9.03 5.45 -3.56
C SER A 38 8.43 5.43 -4.98
N ASP A 39 8.40 4.27 -5.65
CA ASP A 39 7.75 4.16 -6.96
C ASP A 39 6.23 4.32 -6.85
N VAL A 40 5.63 3.76 -5.78
CA VAL A 40 4.20 3.97 -5.49
C VAL A 40 3.91 5.47 -5.32
N PHE A 41 4.68 6.18 -4.50
CA PHE A 41 4.51 7.63 -4.30
C PHE A 41 4.71 8.42 -5.60
N LYS A 42 5.70 8.05 -6.41
CA LYS A 42 5.92 8.69 -7.71
C LYS A 42 4.71 8.55 -8.62
N ILE A 43 4.20 7.33 -8.78
CA ILE A 43 3.01 7.06 -9.61
C ILE A 43 1.78 7.78 -9.05
N SER A 44 1.59 7.77 -7.73
CA SER A 44 0.46 8.45 -7.08
C SER A 44 0.48 9.95 -7.30
N ARG A 45 1.66 10.60 -7.20
CA ARG A 45 1.82 12.02 -7.51
C ARG A 45 1.51 12.34 -8.97
N GLU A 46 1.97 11.49 -9.90
CA GLU A 46 1.67 11.67 -11.33
C GLU A 46 0.16 11.58 -11.60
N LEU A 47 -0.55 10.64 -10.95
CA LEU A 47 -1.98 10.45 -11.13
C LEU A 47 -2.81 11.58 -10.54
N SER A 48 -2.45 12.04 -9.34
CA SER A 48 -3.18 13.10 -8.62
C SER A 48 -2.74 14.52 -9.00
N ALA A 49 -1.74 14.66 -9.89
CA ALA A 49 -1.09 15.94 -10.18
C ALA A 49 -0.63 16.70 -8.93
N SER A 50 -0.26 15.98 -7.87
CA SER A 50 0.15 16.54 -6.58
C SER A 50 1.61 16.99 -6.60
N GLU A 51 1.88 18.15 -6.01
CA GLU A 51 3.22 18.66 -5.75
C GLU A 51 3.79 18.23 -4.39
N ALA A 52 3.11 17.30 -3.68
CA ALA A 52 3.55 16.78 -2.39
C ALA A 52 4.97 16.20 -2.46
N THR A 53 5.76 16.45 -1.45
CA THR A 53 7.14 15.96 -1.32
C THR A 53 7.23 14.90 -0.24
N GLU A 54 8.00 13.84 -0.53
CA GLU A 54 8.29 12.81 0.47
C GLU A 54 9.17 13.38 1.58
N ARG A 55 8.84 13.03 2.81
CA ARG A 55 9.65 13.35 3.99
C ARG A 55 10.04 12.03 4.68
N PRO A 56 11.28 11.54 4.44
CA PRO A 56 11.76 10.36 5.13
C PRO A 56 11.73 10.54 6.65
N CYS A 57 11.25 9.51 7.34
CA CYS A 57 11.07 9.51 8.78
C CYS A 57 11.56 8.16 9.34
N SER A 58 12.13 8.15 10.53
CA SER A 58 12.54 6.90 11.17
C SER A 58 11.36 6.21 11.86
N ASP A 59 11.47 4.89 12.04
CA ASP A 59 10.49 4.11 12.79
C ASP A 59 10.33 4.64 14.22
N GLU A 60 11.45 5.01 14.86
CA GLU A 60 11.46 5.53 16.24
C GLU A 60 10.65 6.82 16.37
N LEU A 61 10.79 7.73 15.40
CA LEU A 61 10.04 8.99 15.43
C LEU A 61 8.54 8.74 15.23
N LEU A 62 8.17 7.88 14.31
CA LEU A 62 6.76 7.53 14.07
C LEU A 62 6.15 6.92 15.32
N LEU A 63 6.82 5.95 15.94
CA LEU A 63 6.37 5.30 17.17
C LEU A 63 6.30 6.28 18.37
N ALA A 64 7.29 7.16 18.52
CA ALA A 64 7.31 8.18 19.57
C ALA A 64 6.18 9.22 19.45
N ASN A 65 5.57 9.30 18.26
CA ASN A 65 4.42 10.16 17.99
C ASN A 65 3.10 9.39 17.90
N ASP A 66 3.05 8.18 18.43
CA ASP A 66 1.87 7.31 18.47
C ASP A 66 1.27 7.03 17.07
N VAL A 67 2.11 7.02 16.04
CA VAL A 67 1.67 6.59 14.69
C VAL A 67 1.51 5.09 14.69
N THR A 68 0.34 4.62 14.30
CA THR A 68 0.00 3.19 14.27
C THR A 68 0.48 2.55 12.96
N PRO A 69 1.14 1.39 13.01
CA PRO A 69 1.49 0.67 11.79
C PRO A 69 0.26 0.12 11.06
N TRP A 70 0.34 0.03 9.74
CA TRP A 70 -0.52 -0.70 8.83
C TRP A 70 -1.93 -0.14 8.65
N MET A 71 -2.76 -0.07 9.68
CA MET A 71 -4.16 0.33 9.56
C MET A 71 -4.72 0.93 10.85
N GLY A 72 -5.91 1.51 10.73
CA GLY A 72 -6.63 2.15 11.83
C GLY A 72 -6.40 3.65 11.89
N PRO A 73 -6.96 4.31 12.89
CA PRO A 73 -6.77 5.75 13.09
C PRO A 73 -5.29 6.07 13.34
N LYS A 74 -4.87 7.26 12.91
CA LYS A 74 -3.50 7.76 13.07
C LYS A 74 -2.45 6.77 12.59
N SER A 75 -2.68 6.15 11.43
CA SER A 75 -1.80 5.12 10.89
C SER A 75 -1.03 5.59 9.65
N LEU A 76 0.02 4.85 9.30
CA LEU A 76 0.63 4.91 7.97
C LEU A 76 0.42 3.57 7.28
N PRO A 77 -0.46 3.52 6.27
CA PRO A 77 -0.65 2.34 5.43
C PRO A 77 0.66 1.92 4.77
N LEU A 78 0.85 0.61 4.62
CA LEU A 78 2.05 -0.02 4.06
C LEU A 78 3.33 0.12 4.90
N TRP A 79 3.30 0.82 6.03
CA TRP A 79 4.42 0.89 6.94
C TRP A 79 4.28 -0.16 8.04
N VAL A 80 5.33 -0.97 8.23
CA VAL A 80 5.47 -1.93 9.32
C VAL A 80 6.88 -1.76 9.90
N PRO A 81 7.02 -1.33 11.17
CA PRO A 81 8.32 -1.08 11.77
C PRO A 81 9.09 -2.36 12.05
N GLY A 82 10.41 -2.26 11.99
CA GLY A 82 11.35 -3.33 12.34
C GLY A 82 11.90 -4.08 11.13
N GLU A 83 13.21 -4.29 11.15
CA GLU A 83 13.97 -4.94 10.08
C GLU A 83 13.46 -6.36 9.74
N GLN A 84 12.93 -7.09 10.71
CA GLN A 84 12.39 -8.44 10.52
C GLN A 84 11.15 -8.48 9.58
N PHE A 85 10.45 -7.35 9.44
CA PHE A 85 9.27 -7.24 8.57
C PHE A 85 9.57 -6.59 7.23
N ARG A 86 10.81 -6.17 6.98
CA ARG A 86 11.20 -5.44 5.78
C ARG A 86 10.83 -6.15 4.47
N ASN A 87 10.82 -7.46 4.48
CA ASN A 87 10.55 -8.28 3.30
C ASN A 87 9.17 -8.95 3.31
N ILE A 88 8.25 -8.50 4.17
CA ILE A 88 6.92 -9.11 4.32
C ILE A 88 6.11 -9.11 3.00
N ALA A 89 6.38 -8.16 2.12
CA ALA A 89 5.73 -8.05 0.82
C ALA A 89 6.37 -8.91 -0.28
N LEU A 90 7.52 -9.54 -0.01
CA LEU A 90 8.27 -10.33 -1.00
C LEU A 90 7.82 -11.79 -0.97
N LEU A 91 6.62 -12.05 -1.49
CA LEU A 91 6.05 -13.40 -1.58
C LEU A 91 6.38 -14.03 -2.93
N ASP A 92 6.67 -15.33 -2.93
CA ASP A 92 6.73 -16.11 -4.16
C ASP A 92 5.31 -16.43 -4.63
N CYS A 93 4.91 -15.85 -5.75
CA CYS A 93 3.60 -16.02 -6.38
C CYS A 93 3.65 -16.84 -7.66
N ALA A 94 4.77 -17.52 -7.96
CA ALA A 94 4.93 -18.26 -9.21
C ALA A 94 3.79 -19.26 -9.42
N ALA A 95 3.42 -20.02 -8.39
CA ALA A 95 2.32 -20.98 -8.47
C ALA A 95 0.96 -20.33 -8.80
N ALA A 96 0.68 -19.12 -8.31
CA ALA A 96 -0.55 -18.41 -8.65
C ALA A 96 -0.54 -17.95 -10.11
N TYR A 97 0.59 -17.44 -10.60
CA TYR A 97 0.72 -17.03 -12.00
C TYR A 97 0.64 -18.24 -12.98
N GLU A 98 1.24 -19.38 -12.62
CA GLU A 98 1.10 -20.63 -13.35
C GLU A 98 -0.34 -21.13 -13.35
N ALA A 99 -1.07 -20.94 -12.26
CA ALA A 99 -2.48 -21.26 -12.10
C ALA A 99 -3.43 -20.20 -12.73
N GLY A 100 -2.90 -19.27 -13.52
CA GLY A 100 -3.71 -18.34 -14.32
C GLY A 100 -3.90 -16.96 -13.73
N LEU A 101 -3.37 -16.64 -12.53
CA LEU A 101 -3.45 -15.28 -12.00
C LEU A 101 -2.84 -14.29 -13.00
N ARG A 102 -3.59 -13.25 -13.33
CA ARG A 102 -3.15 -12.12 -14.14
C ARG A 102 -3.34 -10.86 -13.34
N ILE A 103 -2.35 -10.00 -13.36
CA ILE A 103 -2.40 -8.71 -12.66
C ILE A 103 -2.15 -7.57 -13.64
N ARG A 104 -2.90 -6.51 -13.45
CA ARG A 104 -2.77 -5.28 -14.23
C ARG A 104 -1.54 -4.48 -13.80
N PRO A 105 -1.09 -3.51 -14.62
CA PRO A 105 -0.07 -2.56 -14.21
C PRO A 105 -0.47 -1.80 -12.94
N LEU A 106 0.48 -1.62 -12.01
CA LEU A 106 0.26 -0.91 -10.74
C LEU A 106 -0.39 0.47 -10.93
N LYS A 107 -0.04 1.18 -12.00
CA LYS A 107 -0.62 2.49 -12.30
C LYS A 107 -2.15 2.43 -12.49
N GLU A 108 -2.68 1.37 -13.05
CA GLU A 108 -4.13 1.20 -13.22
C GLU A 108 -4.81 0.94 -11.87
N THR A 109 -4.22 0.10 -11.03
CA THR A 109 -4.70 -0.13 -9.65
C THR A 109 -4.71 1.16 -8.83
N LEU A 110 -3.63 1.95 -8.90
CA LEU A 110 -3.56 3.23 -8.18
C LEU A 110 -4.53 4.26 -8.74
N ALA A 111 -4.79 4.27 -10.05
CA ALA A 111 -5.80 5.15 -10.65
C ALA A 111 -7.23 4.78 -10.22
N ASP A 112 -7.52 3.48 -10.11
CA ASP A 112 -8.80 3.00 -9.59
C ASP A 112 -8.96 3.35 -8.09
N ALA A 113 -7.90 3.21 -7.30
CA ALA A 113 -7.89 3.58 -5.89
C ALA A 113 -8.11 5.09 -5.70
N LEU A 114 -7.46 5.93 -6.51
CA LEU A 114 -7.66 7.38 -6.47
C LEU A 114 -9.11 7.76 -6.77
N ARG A 115 -9.70 7.21 -7.84
CA ARG A 115 -11.12 7.46 -8.15
C ARG A 115 -12.04 7.04 -7.02
N PHE A 116 -11.78 5.88 -6.43
CA PHE A 116 -12.57 5.41 -5.28
C PHE A 116 -12.46 6.39 -4.10
N GLU A 117 -11.26 6.89 -3.79
CA GLU A 117 -11.03 7.84 -2.70
C GLU A 117 -11.71 9.20 -2.97
N GLU A 118 -11.68 9.68 -4.21
CA GLU A 118 -12.35 10.92 -4.62
C GLU A 118 -13.89 10.84 -4.56
N GLU A 119 -14.44 9.65 -4.74
CA GLU A 119 -15.88 9.40 -4.66
C GLU A 119 -16.37 9.22 -3.20
N GLN A 120 -15.46 8.94 -2.24
CA GLN A 120 -15.84 8.74 -0.85
C GLN A 120 -16.26 10.06 -0.20
N GLN A 121 -17.41 10.00 0.52
CA GLN A 121 -17.91 11.09 1.35
C GLN A 121 -17.90 10.61 2.80
N GLY A 122 -16.91 11.02 3.59
CA GLY A 122 -16.86 10.66 4.99
C GLY A 122 -15.45 10.73 5.60
N GLU A 123 -15.36 10.42 6.86
CA GLU A 123 -14.08 10.35 7.56
C GLU A 123 -13.27 9.14 7.08
N ARG A 124 -11.99 9.33 6.89
CA ARG A 124 -11.06 8.23 6.63
C ARG A 124 -10.96 7.32 7.85
N LEU A 125 -11.14 6.03 7.64
CA LEU A 125 -11.03 5.02 8.71
C LEU A 125 -9.57 4.64 9.01
N ALA A 126 -8.64 5.01 8.15
CA ALA A 126 -7.22 4.74 8.28
C ALA A 126 -6.41 5.91 7.73
N GLY A 127 -5.18 6.04 8.18
CA GLY A 127 -4.29 7.12 7.81
C GLY A 127 -4.15 8.18 8.90
N LEU A 128 -3.34 9.18 8.61
CA LEU A 128 -3.24 10.41 9.41
C LEU A 128 -4.34 11.39 8.95
N SER A 129 -4.92 12.13 9.89
CA SER A 129 -5.68 13.33 9.54
C SER A 129 -4.73 14.43 9.07
N ASP A 130 -5.28 15.45 8.43
CA ASP A 130 -4.49 16.59 7.96
C ASP A 130 -3.80 17.31 9.14
N GLU A 131 -4.48 17.44 10.30
CA GLU A 131 -3.92 18.02 11.51
C GLU A 131 -2.80 17.16 12.11
N GLU A 132 -2.97 15.84 12.14
CA GLU A 132 -1.95 14.90 12.63
C GLU A 132 -0.71 14.93 11.73
N GLU A 133 -0.89 15.03 10.42
CA GLU A 133 0.22 15.14 9.47
C GLU A 133 0.99 16.45 9.66
N VAL A 134 0.30 17.58 9.83
CA VAL A 134 0.92 18.89 10.10
C VAL A 134 1.76 18.84 11.38
N VAL A 135 1.22 18.28 12.47
CA VAL A 135 1.95 18.13 13.72
C VAL A 135 3.18 17.25 13.57
N LEU A 136 3.07 16.13 12.86
CA LEU A 136 4.18 15.22 12.62
C LEU A 136 5.29 15.89 11.79
N ARG A 137 4.92 16.63 10.74
CA ARG A 137 5.86 17.39 9.91
C ARG A 137 6.62 18.45 10.71
N GLN A 138 5.93 19.17 11.61
CA GLN A 138 6.56 20.16 12.47
C GLN A 138 7.62 19.53 13.37
N ARG A 139 7.32 18.40 13.98
CA ARG A 139 8.28 17.67 14.83
C ARG A 139 9.50 17.16 14.05
N LEU A 140 9.29 16.74 12.79
CA LEU A 140 10.39 16.39 11.90
C LEU A 140 11.33 17.57 11.61
N GLU A 141 10.80 18.78 11.49
CA GLU A 141 11.58 20.00 11.27
C GLU A 141 12.32 20.42 12.53
N ASP A 142 11.72 20.27 13.69
CA ASP A 142 12.30 20.61 14.98
C ASP A 142 13.37 19.58 15.46
N GLY A 143 13.50 18.45 14.77
CA GLY A 143 14.48 17.40 15.08
C GLY A 143 14.19 16.63 16.37
N ILE A 144 12.93 16.58 16.77
CA ILE A 144 12.43 15.94 18.00
C ILE A 144 11.75 14.63 17.67
#